data_464af44b4c7e8fbcf4da2e981fc292d2
#
_entry.id   464af44b4c7e8fbcf4da2e981fc292d2
#
_cell.length_a   1.000
_cell.length_b   1.000
_cell.length_c   1.000
_cell.angle_alpha   90.00
_cell.angle_beta   90.00
_cell.angle_gamma   90.00
#
_symmetry.space_group_name_H-M   'P 1'
#
loop_
_entity.id
_entity.type
_entity.pdbx_description
1 polymer ?
#
loop_
_entity_poly.entity_id
_entity_poly.type
_entity_poly.pdbx_seq_one_letter_code
_entity_poly.pdbx_strand_id
1 'polypeptide(L)'
;MTSGCASFGRGIAEAYFEKQQAADTRLCEVTGKAFEGIEPHLDNPQGKMKILMVHGVGDHLPGYSTQFLEKLAKSLDLTVRATRNKEIALRDPLDPSKKLGNLRIHRLLNKSRDKELLFYELTWSEITAKQKAILSYDNSGEYSFRRAEVNDLLKKFSNDTGPDPIIYLGDSRENILISFVQSFCWMINGQWDEIPDQQTKACTFDDLSAVERLRSDQFAFISHSLGSRITIDGLQRLARFFSDKHFRPELNRPKELVEALQQKQIPIYMMSNQLPMLQLGRQLPEITGRNVDYCDPEGSHYPDRILSKTSIIAFSDPNDLLSYAIPQGFVEKYLDSRLCAEVTNININVAKIFDAFGLGKLANPLEAHIGYDTDKRVVALIAKGIGNDHTSGMIQKRCSWTETID
;
A
#
# COMPACT_ATOMS: atom_id res chain seq x y z
N MET A 1 17.30 -13.59 14.40
CA MET A 1 18.64 -12.96 14.21
C MET A 1 18.80 -12.55 12.74
N THR A 2 18.08 -11.50 12.32
CA THR A 2 18.02 -11.03 10.93
C THR A 2 18.60 -9.61 10.74
N SER A 3 19.35 -9.12 11.71
CA SER A 3 19.93 -7.76 11.67
C SER A 3 21.29 -7.66 10.93
N GLY A 4 21.84 -8.76 10.41
CA GLY A 4 23.21 -8.79 9.90
C GLY A 4 23.41 -8.35 8.45
N CYS A 5 22.40 -8.48 7.59
CA CYS A 5 22.59 -8.27 6.15
C CYS A 5 22.43 -6.83 5.69
N ALA A 6 21.62 -6.05 6.38
CA ALA A 6 21.50 -4.60 6.12
C ALA A 6 22.72 -3.81 6.59
N SER A 7 23.46 -4.32 7.59
CA SER A 7 24.59 -3.61 8.19
C SER A 7 25.90 -3.74 7.40
N PHE A 8 26.13 -4.84 6.69
CA PHE A 8 27.40 -5.02 5.95
C PHE A 8 27.46 -4.19 4.66
N GLY A 9 26.35 -4.12 3.91
CA GLY A 9 26.25 -3.20 2.76
C GLY A 9 26.21 -1.73 3.16
N ARG A 10 25.65 -1.40 4.32
CA ARG A 10 25.65 -0.04 4.88
C ARG A 10 27.03 0.42 5.31
N GLY A 11 27.80 -0.39 6.03
CA GLY A 11 29.06 0.06 6.62
C GLY A 11 30.13 0.48 5.61
N ILE A 12 30.22 -0.20 4.47
CA ILE A 12 31.17 0.17 3.40
C ILE A 12 30.68 1.39 2.62
N ALA A 13 29.38 1.50 2.38
CA ALA A 13 28.78 2.63 1.70
C ALA A 13 28.80 3.90 2.59
N GLU A 14 28.43 3.81 3.87
CA GLU A 14 28.36 4.95 4.79
C GLU A 14 29.75 5.57 5.04
N ALA A 15 30.83 4.78 5.21
CA ALA A 15 32.19 5.28 5.39
C ALA A 15 32.73 6.06 4.16
N TYR A 16 32.20 5.78 2.96
CA TYR A 16 32.58 6.49 1.74
C TYR A 16 31.69 7.73 1.51
N PHE A 17 30.46 7.75 1.99
CA PHE A 17 29.46 8.79 1.77
C PHE A 17 29.58 10.00 2.69
N GLU A 18 30.19 9.88 3.87
CA GLU A 18 30.40 11.01 4.78
C GLU A 18 31.33 12.11 4.24
N LYS A 19 32.07 11.83 3.17
CA LYS A 19 33.03 12.79 2.57
C LYS A 19 32.48 13.68 1.47
N GLN A 20 31.28 13.45 0.96
CA GLN A 20 30.67 14.34 -0.05
C GLN A 20 29.35 14.92 0.46
N GLN A 21 29.42 16.04 1.18
CA GLN A 21 28.28 16.95 1.39
C GLN A 21 27.95 17.67 0.06
N ALA A 22 27.70 16.93 -1.01
CA ALA A 22 27.08 17.49 -2.19
C ALA A 22 25.61 17.80 -1.89
N ALA A 23 25.09 18.92 -2.40
CA ALA A 23 23.67 19.23 -2.33
C ALA A 23 22.85 18.03 -2.83
N ASP A 24 21.81 17.68 -2.11
CA ASP A 24 20.92 16.58 -2.50
C ASP A 24 20.24 16.92 -3.83
N THR A 25 20.72 16.33 -4.91
CA THR A 25 20.25 16.53 -6.29
C THR A 25 19.33 15.42 -6.77
N ARG A 26 18.83 14.59 -5.84
CA ARG A 26 17.95 13.49 -6.20
C ARG A 26 16.66 14.00 -6.81
N LEU A 27 16.27 13.37 -7.91
CA LEU A 27 15.09 13.69 -8.69
C LEU A 27 13.81 13.56 -7.86
N CYS A 28 12.85 14.46 -8.11
CA CYS A 28 11.44 14.32 -7.73
C CYS A 28 10.61 15.03 -8.80
N GLU A 29 9.99 14.23 -9.68
CA GLU A 29 9.18 14.72 -10.80
C GLU A 29 7.75 14.16 -10.67
N VAL A 30 6.78 15.03 -10.90
CA VAL A 30 5.36 14.72 -10.77
C VAL A 30 4.67 14.86 -12.10
N THR A 31 3.96 13.84 -12.52
CA THR A 31 3.16 13.84 -13.77
C THR A 31 1.73 13.44 -13.44
N GLY A 32 0.76 14.27 -13.80
CA GLY A 32 -0.64 14.04 -13.52
C GLY A 32 -1.32 15.21 -12.81
N LYS A 33 -2.25 14.94 -11.90
CA LYS A 33 -3.03 15.95 -11.19
C LYS A 33 -2.43 16.26 -9.82
N ALA A 34 -2.66 17.47 -9.33
CA ALA A 34 -2.47 17.81 -7.93
C ALA A 34 -3.32 16.90 -7.02
N PHE A 35 -2.82 16.61 -5.83
CA PHE A 35 -3.56 15.81 -4.84
C PHE A 35 -3.34 16.34 -3.43
N GLU A 36 -4.35 16.17 -2.61
CA GLU A 36 -4.26 16.41 -1.18
C GLU A 36 -3.61 15.22 -0.49
N GLY A 37 -2.84 15.50 0.56
CA GLY A 37 -2.33 14.46 1.45
C GLY A 37 -3.34 14.07 2.51
N ILE A 38 -2.85 13.44 3.57
CA ILE A 38 -3.66 12.98 4.70
C ILE A 38 -4.08 14.13 5.62
N GLU A 39 -3.25 15.18 5.75
CA GLU A 39 -3.41 16.26 6.73
C GLU A 39 -4.78 16.95 6.69
N PRO A 40 -5.33 17.35 5.51
CA PRO A 40 -6.65 18.01 5.44
C PRO A 40 -7.78 17.16 6.02
N HIS A 41 -7.68 15.85 5.91
CA HIS A 41 -8.71 14.91 6.39
C HIS A 41 -8.72 14.75 7.91
N LEU A 42 -7.65 15.17 8.61
CA LEU A 42 -7.58 15.16 10.07
C LEU A 42 -8.38 16.30 10.73
N ASP A 43 -8.76 17.32 9.96
CA ASP A 43 -9.51 18.46 10.44
C ASP A 43 -11.04 18.24 10.39
N ASN A 44 -11.48 17.05 9.97
CA ASN A 44 -12.90 16.70 9.96
C ASN A 44 -13.41 16.36 11.38
N PRO A 45 -14.23 17.21 12.01
CA PRO A 45 -14.69 16.98 13.39
C PRO A 45 -15.71 15.85 13.51
N GLN A 46 -16.30 15.41 12.40
CA GLN A 46 -17.35 14.40 12.37
C GLN A 46 -16.84 12.99 12.07
N GLY A 47 -15.60 12.86 11.58
CA GLY A 47 -15.05 11.59 11.16
C GLY A 47 -13.59 11.41 11.56
N LYS A 48 -13.11 10.20 11.40
CA LYS A 48 -11.73 9.81 11.66
C LYS A 48 -10.99 9.54 10.35
N MET A 49 -9.70 9.80 10.34
CA MET A 49 -8.83 9.34 9.26
C MET A 49 -8.39 7.90 9.53
N LYS A 50 -8.58 7.00 8.58
CA LYS A 50 -8.23 5.59 8.67
C LYS A 50 -7.34 5.20 7.48
N ILE A 51 -6.18 4.61 7.78
CA ILE A 51 -5.19 4.21 6.78
C ILE A 51 -4.94 2.72 6.89
N LEU A 52 -5.00 1.99 5.78
CA LEU A 52 -4.53 0.61 5.68
C LEU A 52 -3.19 0.56 4.95
N MET A 53 -2.19 0.00 5.60
CA MET A 53 -0.90 -0.31 4.99
C MET A 53 -0.82 -1.78 4.58
N VAL A 54 -0.43 -2.03 3.32
CA VAL A 54 -0.31 -3.35 2.69
C VAL A 54 1.12 -3.56 2.25
N HIS A 55 1.81 -4.52 2.86
CA HIS A 55 3.21 -4.83 2.52
C HIS A 55 3.37 -5.56 1.18
N GLY A 56 4.61 -5.58 0.68
CA GLY A 56 5.03 -6.28 -0.52
C GLY A 56 5.43 -7.73 -0.29
N VAL A 57 6.42 -8.19 -1.06
CA VAL A 57 6.98 -9.55 -0.96
C VAL A 57 7.83 -9.74 0.30
N GLY A 58 8.04 -10.99 0.69
CA GLY A 58 8.84 -11.38 1.85
C GLY A 58 8.03 -11.65 3.11
N ASP A 59 8.69 -12.26 4.09
CA ASP A 59 8.09 -12.57 5.38
C ASP A 59 8.09 -11.33 6.27
N HIS A 60 6.90 -10.75 6.46
CA HIS A 60 6.68 -9.61 7.32
C HIS A 60 6.08 -10.04 8.66
N LEU A 61 6.57 -9.45 9.73
CA LEU A 61 6.01 -9.58 11.08
C LEU A 61 5.19 -8.34 11.45
N PRO A 62 4.18 -8.46 12.31
CA PRO A 62 3.47 -7.31 12.85
C PRO A 62 4.45 -6.26 13.43
N GLY A 63 4.31 -5.01 12.99
CA GLY A 63 5.23 -3.91 13.32
C GLY A 63 6.24 -3.60 12.20
N TYR A 64 6.12 -4.20 11.02
CA TYR A 64 7.00 -3.91 9.89
C TYR A 64 6.93 -2.44 9.44
N SER A 65 5.81 -1.78 9.64
CA SER A 65 5.58 -0.39 9.24
C SER A 65 5.93 0.64 10.32
N THR A 66 6.45 0.23 11.47
CA THR A 66 6.68 1.11 12.64
C THR A 66 7.51 2.35 12.28
N GLN A 67 8.59 2.19 11.51
CA GLN A 67 9.47 3.30 11.14
C GLN A 67 8.76 4.32 10.23
N PHE A 68 7.99 3.83 9.27
CA PHE A 68 7.16 4.68 8.41
C PHE A 68 6.10 5.42 9.24
N LEU A 69 5.38 4.70 10.11
CA LEU A 69 4.34 5.25 10.97
C LEU A 69 4.86 6.39 11.85
N GLU A 70 6.04 6.23 12.47
CA GLU A 70 6.66 7.27 13.28
C GLU A 70 6.98 8.54 12.47
N LYS A 71 7.47 8.38 11.24
CA LYS A 71 7.77 9.52 10.35
C LYS A 71 6.50 10.20 9.87
N LEU A 72 5.48 9.43 9.50
CA LEU A 72 4.17 9.95 9.11
C LEU A 72 3.52 10.72 10.28
N ALA A 73 3.52 10.14 11.48
CA ALA A 73 3.03 10.77 12.70
C ALA A 73 3.71 12.12 12.93
N LYS A 74 5.04 12.15 12.86
CA LYS A 74 5.81 13.38 12.99
C LYS A 74 5.46 14.43 11.92
N SER A 75 5.24 14.01 10.68
CA SER A 75 4.89 14.92 9.58
C SER A 75 3.49 15.53 9.74
N LEU A 76 2.59 14.83 10.45
CA LEU A 76 1.20 15.21 10.73
C LEU A 76 1.00 15.85 12.12
N ASP A 77 2.08 16.09 12.86
CA ASP A 77 2.04 16.54 14.29
C ASP A 77 1.18 15.65 15.19
N LEU A 78 1.24 14.34 14.94
CA LEU A 78 0.56 13.32 15.73
C LEU A 78 1.56 12.53 16.59
N THR A 79 1.06 11.92 17.66
CA THR A 79 1.83 11.02 18.52
C THR A 79 1.20 9.63 18.51
N VAL A 80 2.03 8.62 18.27
CA VAL A 80 1.61 7.21 18.38
C VAL A 80 1.35 6.91 19.86
N ARG A 81 0.16 6.45 20.17
CA ARG A 81 -0.16 6.00 21.54
C ARG A 81 0.35 4.59 21.74
N ALA A 82 1.54 4.49 22.30
CA ALA A 82 2.27 3.23 22.49
C ALA A 82 1.65 2.25 23.49
N THR A 83 0.61 2.64 24.24
CA THR A 83 0.18 1.88 25.42
C THR A 83 -0.65 0.63 25.10
N ARG A 84 -1.30 0.53 23.94
CA ARG A 84 -1.99 -0.70 23.49
C ARG A 84 -2.25 -0.62 21.98
N ASN A 85 -1.60 -1.47 21.21
CA ASN A 85 -2.04 -1.78 19.86
C ASN A 85 -3.16 -2.81 19.95
N LYS A 86 -4.10 -2.76 19.01
CA LYS A 86 -5.10 -3.82 18.87
C LYS A 86 -4.62 -4.79 17.80
N GLU A 87 -4.89 -6.07 18.00
CA GLU A 87 -4.46 -7.13 17.08
C GLU A 87 -5.65 -8.02 16.74
N ILE A 88 -5.95 -8.13 15.44
CA ILE A 88 -7.04 -8.91 14.91
C ILE A 88 -6.47 -10.03 14.06
N ALA A 89 -6.76 -11.27 14.42
CA ALA A 89 -6.52 -12.41 13.56
C ALA A 89 -7.61 -12.44 12.48
N LEU A 90 -7.24 -12.09 11.25
CA LEU A 90 -8.16 -12.07 10.12
C LEU A 90 -8.64 -13.50 9.81
N ARG A 91 -9.93 -13.65 9.57
CA ARG A 91 -10.59 -14.94 9.31
C ARG A 91 -11.37 -14.89 8.01
N ASP A 92 -11.47 -16.05 7.36
CA ASP A 92 -12.37 -16.21 6.22
C ASP A 92 -13.83 -16.14 6.71
N PRO A 93 -14.69 -15.28 6.15
CA PRO A 93 -16.08 -15.15 6.58
C PRO A 93 -16.92 -16.42 6.30
N LEU A 94 -16.49 -17.27 5.36
CA LEU A 94 -17.16 -18.52 5.02
C LEU A 94 -16.54 -19.74 5.72
N ASP A 95 -15.30 -19.61 6.19
CA ASP A 95 -14.60 -20.61 7.01
C ASP A 95 -13.83 -19.92 8.14
N PRO A 96 -14.50 -19.60 9.26
CA PRO A 96 -13.86 -18.90 10.39
C PRO A 96 -12.71 -19.66 11.05
N SER A 97 -12.53 -20.96 10.77
CA SER A 97 -11.37 -21.73 11.23
C SER A 97 -10.09 -21.31 10.50
N LYS A 98 -10.21 -20.80 9.27
CA LYS A 98 -9.10 -20.42 8.40
C LYS A 98 -8.59 -19.02 8.73
N LYS A 99 -7.35 -18.95 9.24
CA LYS A 99 -6.63 -17.69 9.45
C LYS A 99 -6.07 -17.16 8.14
N LEU A 100 -6.25 -15.86 7.89
CA LEU A 100 -5.84 -15.16 6.65
C LEU A 100 -4.82 -14.04 6.92
N GLY A 101 -4.15 -14.07 8.06
CA GLY A 101 -3.17 -13.06 8.44
C GLY A 101 -3.56 -12.30 9.70
N ASN A 102 -2.90 -11.17 9.92
CA ASN A 102 -3.11 -10.32 11.08
C ASN A 102 -3.33 -8.87 10.66
N LEU A 103 -4.16 -8.17 11.42
CA LEU A 103 -4.37 -6.74 11.31
C LEU A 103 -3.99 -6.09 12.64
N ARG A 104 -2.94 -5.30 12.63
CA ARG A 104 -2.50 -4.52 13.79
C ARG A 104 -2.97 -3.09 13.65
N ILE A 105 -3.52 -2.51 14.73
CA ILE A 105 -4.13 -1.20 14.67
C ILE A 105 -3.46 -0.28 15.69
N HIS A 106 -3.00 0.87 15.22
CA HIS A 106 -2.39 1.92 16.02
C HIS A 106 -3.30 3.14 16.06
N ARG A 107 -3.38 3.77 17.22
CA ARG A 107 -4.07 5.05 17.40
C ARG A 107 -3.08 6.19 17.51
N LEU A 108 -3.24 7.21 16.70
CA LEU A 108 -2.44 8.42 16.73
C LEU A 108 -3.35 9.60 17.09
N LEU A 109 -2.86 10.45 17.98
CA LEU A 109 -3.57 11.64 18.43
C LEU A 109 -2.61 12.84 18.45
N ASN A 110 -3.12 14.04 18.17
CA ASN A 110 -2.40 15.26 18.46
C ASN A 110 -2.45 15.60 19.98
N LYS A 111 -1.80 16.68 20.38
CA LYS A 111 -1.73 17.09 21.81
C LYS A 111 -3.10 17.43 22.39
N SER A 112 -3.95 18.11 21.64
CA SER A 112 -5.32 18.52 22.02
C SER A 112 -6.34 17.38 21.96
N ARG A 113 -6.00 16.27 21.30
CA ARG A 113 -6.84 15.07 21.08
C ARG A 113 -8.10 15.33 20.25
N ASP A 114 -8.09 16.36 19.45
CA ASP A 114 -9.15 16.69 18.48
C ASP A 114 -8.90 16.13 17.09
N LYS A 115 -7.64 15.72 16.80
CA LYS A 115 -7.27 15.01 15.56
C LYS A 115 -6.91 13.58 15.87
N GLU A 116 -7.54 12.65 15.17
CA GLU A 116 -7.34 11.21 15.35
C GLU A 116 -7.11 10.50 14.01
N LEU A 117 -6.06 9.69 13.99
CA LEU A 117 -5.76 8.77 12.90
C LEU A 117 -5.68 7.35 13.44
N LEU A 118 -6.40 6.42 12.80
CA LEU A 118 -6.26 4.98 13.01
C LEU A 118 -5.45 4.38 11.87
N PHE A 119 -4.32 3.79 12.21
CA PHE A 119 -3.42 3.16 11.25
C PHE A 119 -3.50 1.65 11.39
N TYR A 120 -3.93 1.01 10.31
CA TYR A 120 -4.11 -0.43 10.18
C TYR A 120 -2.95 -1.02 9.39
N GLU A 121 -2.27 -1.97 9.97
CA GLU A 121 -1.14 -2.69 9.37
C GLU A 121 -1.58 -4.12 9.05
N LEU A 122 -1.72 -4.44 7.77
CA LEU A 122 -2.04 -5.80 7.31
C LEU A 122 -0.77 -6.63 7.17
N THR A 123 -0.73 -7.79 7.84
CA THR A 123 0.27 -8.84 7.62
C THR A 123 -0.38 -10.06 6.99
N TRP A 124 -0.11 -10.31 5.70
CA TRP A 124 -0.69 -11.40 4.90
C TRP A 124 0.31 -12.52 4.57
N SER A 125 1.62 -12.32 4.81
CA SER A 125 2.70 -13.24 4.43
C SER A 125 2.56 -14.66 5.01
N GLU A 126 1.84 -14.83 6.12
CA GLU A 126 1.52 -16.16 6.68
C GLU A 126 0.79 -17.08 5.68
N ILE A 127 0.04 -16.51 4.72
CA ILE A 127 -0.71 -17.28 3.72
C ILE A 127 0.25 -18.01 2.78
N THR A 128 1.41 -17.41 2.47
CA THR A 128 2.40 -17.97 1.54
C THR A 128 3.45 -18.83 2.21
N ALA A 129 3.61 -18.71 3.53
CA ALA A 129 4.67 -19.38 4.29
C ALA A 129 4.72 -20.89 4.08
N LYS A 130 3.56 -21.57 4.08
CA LYS A 130 3.51 -23.03 3.85
C LYS A 130 3.99 -23.44 2.45
N GLN A 131 3.69 -22.63 1.43
CA GLN A 131 4.14 -22.91 0.06
C GLN A 131 5.62 -22.58 -0.11
N LYS A 132 6.12 -21.51 0.52
CA LYS A 132 7.55 -21.16 0.54
C LYS A 132 8.40 -22.22 1.25
N ALA A 133 7.82 -22.95 2.19
CA ALA A 133 8.54 -24.03 2.91
C ALA A 133 9.10 -25.12 1.98
N ILE A 134 8.58 -25.30 0.77
CA ILE A 134 9.14 -26.22 -0.23
C ILE A 134 10.58 -25.83 -0.62
N LEU A 135 10.93 -24.54 -0.52
CA LEU A 135 12.27 -24.03 -0.81
C LEU A 135 13.21 -24.09 0.39
N SER A 136 12.70 -24.46 1.58
CA SER A 136 13.51 -24.54 2.82
C SER A 136 14.63 -25.54 2.73
N TYR A 137 14.47 -26.60 1.92
CA TYR A 137 15.52 -27.58 1.65
C TYR A 137 16.78 -26.93 1.04
N ASP A 138 16.62 -25.95 0.15
CA ASP A 138 17.73 -25.20 -0.45
C ASP A 138 18.50 -24.34 0.57
N ASN A 139 17.86 -23.97 1.67
CA ASN A 139 18.45 -23.21 2.78
C ASN A 139 18.95 -24.11 3.91
N SER A 140 18.75 -25.44 3.83
CA SER A 140 19.25 -26.39 4.82
C SER A 140 20.77 -26.55 4.74
N GLY A 141 21.39 -26.93 5.85
CA GLY A 141 22.83 -27.23 5.90
C GLY A 141 23.25 -28.38 4.97
N GLU A 142 22.30 -29.22 4.55
CA GLU A 142 22.54 -30.34 3.63
C GLU A 142 22.89 -29.87 2.21
N TYR A 143 22.47 -28.67 1.82
CA TYR A 143 22.69 -28.10 0.49
C TYR A 143 23.78 -27.01 0.43
N SER A 144 24.44 -26.72 1.54
CA SER A 144 25.29 -25.54 1.69
C SER A 144 26.68 -25.64 1.08
N PHE A 145 27.10 -26.85 0.64
CA PHE A 145 28.46 -27.01 0.15
C PHE A 145 28.73 -26.31 -1.18
N ARG A 146 29.86 -25.62 -1.25
CA ARG A 146 30.37 -24.89 -2.44
C ARG A 146 29.55 -23.69 -2.90
N ARG A 147 28.65 -23.17 -2.09
CA ARG A 147 28.00 -21.90 -2.39
C ARG A 147 28.85 -20.73 -1.87
N ALA A 148 29.15 -19.76 -2.73
CA ALA A 148 29.82 -18.55 -2.32
C ALA A 148 28.91 -17.74 -1.35
N GLU A 149 29.49 -17.06 -0.36
CA GLU A 149 28.74 -16.35 0.69
C GLU A 149 27.74 -15.33 0.13
N VAL A 150 28.16 -14.56 -0.87
CA VAL A 150 27.27 -13.57 -1.54
C VAL A 150 26.10 -14.29 -2.24
N ASN A 151 26.36 -15.43 -2.90
CA ASN A 151 25.31 -16.19 -3.57
C ASN A 151 24.36 -16.86 -2.58
N ASP A 152 24.85 -17.27 -1.41
CA ASP A 152 24.01 -17.81 -0.35
C ASP A 152 23.04 -16.73 0.19
N LEU A 153 23.54 -15.52 0.39
CA LEU A 153 22.75 -14.39 0.80
C LEU A 153 21.66 -14.02 -0.23
N LEU A 154 22.06 -13.92 -1.51
CA LEU A 154 21.13 -13.60 -2.60
C LEU A 154 20.08 -14.73 -2.77
N LYS A 155 20.49 -15.98 -2.59
CA LYS A 155 19.60 -17.14 -2.70
C LYS A 155 18.54 -17.14 -1.57
N LYS A 156 18.95 -16.86 -0.34
CA LYS A 156 18.04 -16.74 0.80
C LYS A 156 17.03 -15.62 0.57
N PHE A 157 17.51 -14.46 0.12
CA PHE A 157 16.63 -13.34 -0.24
C PHE A 157 15.66 -13.73 -1.37
N SER A 158 16.16 -14.37 -2.43
CA SER A 158 15.32 -14.81 -3.56
C SER A 158 14.29 -15.86 -3.12
N ASN A 159 14.63 -16.79 -2.23
CA ASN A 159 13.72 -17.81 -1.73
C ASN A 159 12.62 -17.22 -0.81
N ASP A 160 12.90 -16.10 -0.16
CA ASP A 160 11.92 -15.40 0.67
C ASP A 160 10.97 -14.54 -0.16
N THR A 161 11.49 -13.79 -1.14
CA THR A 161 10.72 -12.76 -1.85
C THR A 161 10.18 -13.21 -3.20
N GLY A 162 10.96 -13.99 -3.95
CA GLY A 162 10.62 -14.39 -5.32
C GLY A 162 9.38 -15.26 -5.46
N PRO A 163 9.05 -16.16 -4.52
CA PRO A 163 7.85 -16.99 -4.61
C PRO A 163 6.54 -16.21 -4.47
N ASP A 164 6.51 -15.12 -3.70
CA ASP A 164 5.27 -14.42 -3.37
C ASP A 164 4.48 -13.94 -4.61
N PRO A 165 5.08 -13.33 -5.64
CA PRO A 165 4.36 -12.98 -6.86
C PRO A 165 3.81 -14.22 -7.59
N ILE A 166 4.55 -15.33 -7.59
CA ILE A 166 4.15 -16.59 -8.24
C ILE A 166 2.96 -17.20 -7.48
N ILE A 167 3.06 -17.28 -6.16
CA ILE A 167 1.99 -17.79 -5.27
C ILE A 167 0.76 -16.90 -5.37
N TYR A 168 0.94 -15.57 -5.50
CA TYR A 168 -0.15 -14.62 -5.68
C TYR A 168 -0.88 -14.81 -7.04
N LEU A 169 -0.21 -15.31 -8.06
CA LEU A 169 -0.86 -15.65 -9.34
C LEU A 169 -1.62 -16.98 -9.29
N GLY A 170 -1.37 -17.81 -8.28
CA GLY A 170 -2.00 -19.11 -8.07
C GLY A 170 -3.17 -19.09 -7.09
N ASP A 171 -3.45 -20.24 -6.49
CA ASP A 171 -4.63 -20.50 -5.63
C ASP A 171 -4.68 -19.65 -4.35
N SER A 172 -3.53 -19.20 -3.85
CA SER A 172 -3.47 -18.36 -2.64
C SER A 172 -3.95 -16.92 -2.87
N ARG A 173 -4.10 -16.49 -4.12
CA ARG A 173 -4.57 -15.14 -4.46
C ARG A 173 -5.89 -14.81 -3.76
N GLU A 174 -6.85 -15.73 -3.83
CA GLU A 174 -8.17 -15.53 -3.22
C GLU A 174 -8.06 -15.26 -1.71
N ASN A 175 -7.23 -16.01 -1.00
CA ASN A 175 -7.01 -15.85 0.44
C ASN A 175 -6.40 -14.49 0.78
N ILE A 176 -5.41 -14.05 -0.02
CA ILE A 176 -4.76 -12.75 0.16
C ILE A 176 -5.76 -11.60 -0.11
N LEU A 177 -6.62 -11.75 -1.12
CA LEU A 177 -7.67 -10.76 -1.40
C LEU A 177 -8.75 -10.72 -0.31
N ILE A 178 -9.12 -11.88 0.26
CA ILE A 178 -10.05 -11.91 1.40
C ILE A 178 -9.41 -11.24 2.61
N SER A 179 -8.11 -11.42 2.87
CA SER A 179 -7.45 -10.75 3.99
C SER A 179 -7.48 -9.22 3.85
N PHE A 180 -7.27 -8.70 2.63
CA PHE A 180 -7.44 -7.27 2.33
C PHE A 180 -8.89 -6.81 2.58
N VAL A 181 -9.89 -7.54 2.05
CA VAL A 181 -11.30 -7.21 2.22
C VAL A 181 -11.70 -7.23 3.69
N GLN A 182 -11.24 -8.23 4.46
CA GLN A 182 -11.45 -8.30 5.90
C GLN A 182 -10.82 -7.12 6.64
N SER A 183 -9.62 -6.70 6.24
CA SER A 183 -8.97 -5.51 6.82
C SER A 183 -9.79 -4.25 6.56
N PHE A 184 -10.29 -4.06 5.34
CA PHE A 184 -11.15 -2.93 5.00
C PHE A 184 -12.51 -2.99 5.74
N CYS A 185 -13.09 -4.18 5.88
CA CYS A 185 -14.29 -4.37 6.70
C CYS A 185 -14.06 -3.91 8.15
N TRP A 186 -12.94 -4.29 8.78
CA TRP A 186 -12.56 -3.83 10.12
C TRP A 186 -12.32 -2.32 10.19
N MET A 187 -11.77 -1.70 9.13
CA MET A 187 -11.64 -0.25 9.07
C MET A 187 -12.99 0.46 9.07
N ILE A 188 -13.96 -0.06 8.32
CA ILE A 188 -15.32 0.52 8.26
C ILE A 188 -16.03 0.33 9.60
N ASN A 189 -16.01 -0.89 10.14
CA ASN A 189 -16.82 -1.26 11.32
C ASN A 189 -16.26 -0.74 12.65
N GLY A 190 -14.98 -0.35 12.72
CA GLY A 190 -14.34 -0.07 13.99
C GLY A 190 -14.11 1.40 14.30
N GLN A 191 -14.57 1.88 15.46
CA GLN A 191 -13.94 2.98 16.18
C GLN A 191 -13.00 2.40 17.24
N TRP A 192 -12.02 3.19 17.68
CA TRP A 192 -10.98 2.68 18.58
C TRP A 192 -11.52 1.95 19.81
N ASP A 193 -12.53 2.50 20.46
CA ASP A 193 -13.07 1.93 21.70
C ASP A 193 -13.99 0.71 21.46
N GLU A 194 -14.48 0.54 20.24
CA GLU A 194 -15.33 -0.58 19.81
C GLU A 194 -14.53 -1.76 19.26
N ILE A 195 -13.34 -1.50 18.69
CA ILE A 195 -12.45 -2.56 18.21
C ILE A 195 -11.92 -3.33 19.43
N PRO A 196 -12.09 -4.65 19.49
CA PRO A 196 -11.55 -5.46 20.60
C PRO A 196 -10.03 -5.47 20.59
N ASP A 197 -9.41 -5.63 21.77
CA ASP A 197 -7.93 -5.72 21.87
C ASP A 197 -7.39 -6.94 21.14
N GLN A 198 -8.15 -8.05 21.17
CA GLN A 198 -7.89 -9.27 20.41
C GLN A 198 -9.21 -9.81 19.86
N GLN A 199 -9.22 -10.20 18.61
CA GLN A 199 -10.40 -10.74 17.96
C GLN A 199 -10.04 -11.91 17.04
N THR A 200 -10.94 -12.90 17.01
CA THR A 200 -10.82 -14.10 16.16
C THR A 200 -12.00 -14.31 15.23
N LYS A 201 -13.00 -13.42 15.25
CA LYS A 201 -14.17 -13.51 14.35
C LYS A 201 -13.88 -12.82 13.03
N ALA A 202 -14.46 -13.35 11.95
CA ALA A 202 -14.50 -12.63 10.68
C ALA A 202 -15.35 -11.36 10.81
N CYS A 203 -14.96 -10.32 10.05
CA CYS A 203 -15.75 -9.12 9.92
C CYS A 203 -16.85 -9.34 8.88
N THR A 204 -18.06 -8.85 9.17
CA THR A 204 -19.19 -8.83 8.23
C THR A 204 -19.66 -7.39 7.97
N PHE A 205 -20.32 -7.18 6.84
CA PHE A 205 -20.88 -5.87 6.47
C PHE A 205 -22.33 -5.70 6.95
N ASP A 206 -22.77 -6.45 7.96
CA ASP A 206 -24.16 -6.47 8.42
C ASP A 206 -24.51 -5.33 9.38
N ASP A 207 -23.51 -4.66 9.96
CA ASP A 207 -23.71 -3.62 10.96
C ASP A 207 -24.12 -2.30 10.29
N LEU A 208 -25.37 -1.87 10.50
CA LEU A 208 -25.86 -0.59 10.00
C LEU A 208 -25.12 0.62 10.56
N SER A 209 -24.53 0.51 11.76
CA SER A 209 -23.69 1.57 12.30
C SER A 209 -22.41 1.79 11.47
N ALA A 210 -21.96 0.78 10.72
CA ALA A 210 -20.88 0.90 9.75
C ALA A 210 -21.19 1.91 8.63
N VAL A 211 -22.46 2.06 8.26
CA VAL A 211 -22.88 3.00 7.21
C VAL A 211 -22.62 4.45 7.64
N GLU A 212 -22.96 4.80 8.87
CA GLU A 212 -22.72 6.15 9.41
C GLU A 212 -21.21 6.43 9.52
N ARG A 213 -20.45 5.44 10.00
CA ARG A 213 -18.99 5.53 10.06
C ARG A 213 -18.37 5.65 8.66
N LEU A 214 -18.85 4.87 7.71
CA LEU A 214 -18.38 4.97 6.33
C LEU A 214 -18.68 6.36 5.73
N ARG A 215 -19.81 6.97 6.06
CA ARG A 215 -20.15 8.32 5.60
C ARG A 215 -19.26 9.39 6.21
N SER A 216 -19.00 9.33 7.52
CA SER A 216 -18.25 10.34 8.25
C SER A 216 -16.72 10.19 8.13
N ASP A 217 -16.20 8.96 8.18
CA ASP A 217 -14.76 8.70 8.20
C ASP A 217 -14.11 8.84 6.81
N GLN A 218 -12.82 9.13 6.81
CA GLN A 218 -11.99 9.20 5.62
C GLN A 218 -11.05 7.99 5.58
N PHE A 219 -10.79 7.49 4.37
CA PHE A 219 -10.02 6.27 4.16
C PHE A 219 -8.89 6.53 3.17
N ALA A 220 -7.72 5.94 3.42
CA ALA A 220 -6.63 5.88 2.47
C ALA A 220 -5.95 4.51 2.52
N PHE A 221 -5.32 4.13 1.42
CA PHE A 221 -4.46 2.96 1.36
C PHE A 221 -3.03 3.39 1.11
N ILE A 222 -2.09 2.73 1.79
CA ILE A 222 -0.67 2.84 1.52
C ILE A 222 -0.17 1.44 1.22
N SER A 223 0.52 1.26 0.13
CA SER A 223 1.01 -0.04 -0.30
C SER A 223 2.46 0.03 -0.70
N HIS A 224 3.18 -1.08 -0.59
CA HIS A 224 4.55 -1.21 -1.03
C HIS A 224 4.69 -2.41 -1.96
N SER A 225 5.39 -2.24 -3.09
CA SER A 225 5.75 -3.33 -3.99
C SER A 225 4.52 -4.15 -4.45
N LEU A 226 4.50 -5.49 -4.26
CA LEU A 226 3.34 -6.36 -4.56
C LEU A 226 2.04 -5.89 -3.88
N GLY A 227 2.14 -5.23 -2.74
CA GLY A 227 0.99 -4.63 -2.04
C GLY A 227 0.18 -3.66 -2.91
N SER A 228 0.82 -2.99 -3.89
CA SER A 228 0.11 -2.13 -4.86
C SER A 228 -0.91 -2.93 -5.67
N ARG A 229 -0.53 -4.12 -6.10
CA ARG A 229 -1.42 -5.01 -6.86
C ARG A 229 -2.50 -5.62 -5.98
N ILE A 230 -2.13 -6.05 -4.76
CA ILE A 230 -3.09 -6.59 -3.78
C ILE A 230 -4.19 -5.56 -3.47
N THR A 231 -3.82 -4.29 -3.31
CA THR A 231 -4.77 -3.20 -3.03
C THR A 231 -5.76 -3.00 -4.18
N ILE A 232 -5.29 -2.93 -5.41
CA ILE A 232 -6.17 -2.77 -6.58
C ILE A 232 -7.06 -4.01 -6.77
N ASP A 233 -6.49 -5.21 -6.71
CA ASP A 233 -7.27 -6.45 -6.87
C ASP A 233 -8.30 -6.61 -5.74
N GLY A 234 -7.96 -6.19 -4.52
CA GLY A 234 -8.88 -6.19 -3.39
C GLY A 234 -10.07 -5.25 -3.60
N LEU A 235 -9.81 -4.04 -4.12
CA LEU A 235 -10.89 -3.10 -4.47
C LEU A 235 -11.74 -3.60 -5.64
N GLN A 236 -11.12 -4.19 -6.67
CA GLN A 236 -11.86 -4.81 -7.79
C GLN A 236 -12.72 -5.99 -7.31
N ARG A 237 -12.21 -6.77 -6.34
CA ARG A 237 -12.99 -7.82 -5.70
C ARG A 237 -14.18 -7.27 -4.92
N LEU A 238 -14.01 -6.16 -4.20
CA LEU A 238 -15.12 -5.46 -3.52
C LEU A 238 -16.13 -4.94 -4.55
N ALA A 239 -15.67 -4.34 -5.65
CA ALA A 239 -16.55 -3.89 -6.71
C ALA A 239 -17.41 -5.04 -7.26
N ARG A 240 -16.80 -6.20 -7.53
CA ARG A 240 -17.55 -7.39 -7.93
C ARG A 240 -18.51 -7.88 -6.84
N PHE A 241 -18.06 -7.92 -5.59
CA PHE A 241 -18.88 -8.37 -4.47
C PHE A 241 -20.15 -7.52 -4.31
N PHE A 242 -20.07 -6.21 -4.44
CA PHE A 242 -21.22 -5.34 -4.25
C PHE A 242 -22.13 -5.23 -5.51
N SER A 243 -21.63 -5.51 -6.71
CA SER A 243 -22.42 -5.40 -7.95
C SER A 243 -22.97 -6.74 -8.46
N ASP A 244 -22.30 -7.86 -8.22
CA ASP A 244 -22.71 -9.19 -8.68
C ASP A 244 -23.35 -9.99 -7.55
N LYS A 245 -24.68 -10.11 -7.55
CA LYS A 245 -25.45 -10.87 -6.54
C LYS A 245 -25.16 -12.37 -6.52
N HIS A 246 -24.60 -12.90 -7.60
CA HIS A 246 -24.23 -14.32 -7.72
C HIS A 246 -22.81 -14.59 -7.18
N PHE A 247 -22.01 -13.56 -6.99
CA PHE A 247 -20.69 -13.69 -6.39
C PHE A 247 -20.79 -13.68 -4.87
N ARG A 248 -20.54 -14.82 -4.22
CA ARG A 248 -20.68 -14.99 -2.76
C ARG A 248 -22.08 -14.63 -2.23
N PRO A 249 -23.13 -15.32 -2.71
CA PRO A 249 -24.53 -14.99 -2.39
C PRO A 249 -24.87 -15.17 -0.90
N GLU A 250 -24.08 -15.95 -0.17
CA GLU A 250 -24.21 -16.23 1.27
C GLU A 250 -23.82 -15.03 2.16
N LEU A 251 -23.14 -14.04 1.61
CA LEU A 251 -22.73 -12.84 2.35
C LEU A 251 -23.69 -11.67 2.09
N ASN A 252 -24.07 -10.99 3.16
CA ASN A 252 -24.99 -9.84 3.07
C ASN A 252 -24.34 -8.62 2.43
N ARG A 253 -25.15 -7.81 1.72
CA ARG A 253 -24.76 -6.58 1.02
C ARG A 253 -25.78 -5.49 1.30
N PRO A 254 -25.71 -4.81 2.43
CA PRO A 254 -26.63 -3.71 2.71
C PRO A 254 -26.57 -2.64 1.63
N LYS A 255 -27.73 -2.25 1.09
CA LYS A 255 -27.82 -1.26 0.02
C LYS A 255 -27.25 0.08 0.47
N GLU A 256 -27.53 0.46 1.70
CA GLU A 256 -27.08 1.71 2.34
C GLU A 256 -25.55 1.78 2.42
N LEU A 257 -24.88 0.62 2.60
CA LEU A 257 -23.41 0.54 2.60
C LEU A 257 -22.85 0.78 1.20
N VAL A 258 -23.48 0.19 0.19
CA VAL A 258 -23.08 0.42 -1.23
C VAL A 258 -23.23 1.89 -1.60
N GLU A 259 -24.38 2.50 -1.27
CA GLU A 259 -24.64 3.91 -1.51
C GLU A 259 -23.63 4.82 -0.79
N ALA A 260 -23.22 4.47 0.44
CA ALA A 260 -22.20 5.22 1.18
C ALA A 260 -20.81 5.08 0.54
N LEU A 261 -20.43 3.88 0.06
CA LEU A 261 -19.18 3.65 -0.67
C LEU A 261 -19.12 4.47 -1.96
N GLN A 262 -20.21 4.54 -2.70
CA GLN A 262 -20.32 5.30 -3.96
C GLN A 262 -20.05 6.80 -3.80
N GLN A 263 -20.08 7.32 -2.59
CA GLN A 263 -19.74 8.72 -2.30
C GLN A 263 -18.28 8.89 -1.85
N LYS A 264 -17.53 7.81 -1.64
CA LYS A 264 -16.17 7.88 -1.13
C LYS A 264 -15.14 8.17 -2.21
N GLN A 265 -14.22 9.06 -1.84
CA GLN A 265 -12.96 9.28 -2.55
C GLN A 265 -11.84 8.65 -1.72
N ILE A 266 -11.06 7.77 -2.32
CA ILE A 266 -10.02 7.03 -1.61
C ILE A 266 -8.67 7.23 -2.32
N PRO A 267 -7.70 7.93 -1.69
CA PRO A 267 -6.35 7.97 -2.18
C PRO A 267 -5.62 6.65 -1.88
N ILE A 268 -4.80 6.22 -2.84
CA ILE A 268 -3.93 5.05 -2.75
C ILE A 268 -2.50 5.47 -3.05
N TYR A 269 -1.66 5.46 -2.05
CA TYR A 269 -0.23 5.77 -2.16
C TYR A 269 0.55 4.48 -2.39
N MET A 270 1.15 4.31 -3.57
CA MET A 270 1.85 3.10 -3.98
C MET A 270 3.35 3.33 -3.98
N MET A 271 4.04 2.96 -2.92
CA MET A 271 5.51 2.99 -2.82
C MET A 271 6.10 1.82 -3.60
N SER A 272 7.12 2.06 -4.42
CA SER A 272 7.66 1.05 -5.34
C SER A 272 6.55 0.40 -6.18
N ASN A 273 5.81 1.24 -6.94
CA ASN A 273 4.64 0.77 -7.68
C ASN A 273 4.98 -0.31 -8.71
N GLN A 274 4.29 -1.45 -8.63
CA GLN A 274 4.51 -2.59 -9.52
C GLN A 274 3.32 -2.89 -10.45
N LEU A 275 2.29 -2.05 -10.50
CA LEU A 275 1.08 -2.33 -11.26
C LEU A 275 1.35 -2.69 -12.73
N PRO A 276 2.18 -1.96 -13.50
CA PRO A 276 2.42 -2.29 -14.90
C PRO A 276 3.07 -3.65 -15.08
N MET A 277 4.10 -3.97 -14.28
CA MET A 277 4.79 -5.25 -14.35
C MET A 277 3.87 -6.41 -13.94
N LEU A 278 3.13 -6.26 -12.86
CA LEU A 278 2.24 -7.30 -12.34
C LEU A 278 0.92 -7.43 -13.14
N GLN A 279 0.72 -6.62 -14.17
CA GLN A 279 -0.38 -6.78 -15.12
C GLN A 279 -0.04 -7.78 -16.25
N LEU A 280 1.24 -8.01 -16.51
CA LEU A 280 1.68 -8.90 -17.59
C LEU A 280 1.15 -10.33 -17.39
N GLY A 281 0.58 -10.91 -18.43
CA GLY A 281 0.02 -12.26 -18.41
C GLY A 281 -1.27 -12.44 -17.61
N ARG A 282 -1.90 -11.36 -17.14
CA ARG A 282 -3.15 -11.43 -16.36
C ARG A 282 -4.38 -11.19 -17.24
N GLN A 283 -5.47 -11.81 -16.83
CA GLN A 283 -6.78 -11.51 -17.38
C GLN A 283 -7.21 -10.09 -16.99
N LEU A 284 -7.92 -9.45 -17.90
CA LEU A 284 -8.52 -8.14 -17.64
C LEU A 284 -9.68 -8.27 -16.66
N PRO A 285 -9.98 -7.24 -15.87
CA PRO A 285 -11.23 -7.14 -15.15
C PRO A 285 -12.42 -7.23 -16.10
N GLU A 286 -13.55 -7.68 -15.60
CA GLU A 286 -14.78 -7.85 -16.39
C GLU A 286 -15.29 -6.53 -17.00
N ILE A 287 -15.12 -5.42 -16.27
CA ILE A 287 -15.56 -4.09 -16.68
C ILE A 287 -14.35 -3.18 -16.81
N THR A 288 -13.85 -3.02 -18.04
CA THR A 288 -12.76 -2.11 -18.40
C THR A 288 -13.15 -1.28 -19.62
N GLY A 289 -12.49 -0.16 -19.85
CA GLY A 289 -12.72 0.69 -21.03
C GLY A 289 -14.04 1.46 -20.99
N ARG A 290 -14.62 1.64 -19.80
CA ARG A 290 -15.93 2.27 -19.63
C ARG A 290 -15.92 3.36 -18.56
N ASN A 291 -14.79 4.03 -18.37
CA ASN A 291 -14.64 5.01 -17.30
C ASN A 291 -15.64 6.17 -17.44
N VAL A 292 -15.91 6.62 -18.68
CA VAL A 292 -16.92 7.67 -18.92
C VAL A 292 -18.31 7.22 -18.45
N ASP A 293 -18.69 5.96 -18.75
CA ASP A 293 -20.01 5.44 -18.36
C ASP A 293 -20.21 5.38 -16.83
N TYR A 294 -19.15 5.05 -16.09
CA TYR A 294 -19.23 4.81 -14.63
C TYR A 294 -18.85 6.03 -13.80
N CYS A 295 -18.03 6.94 -14.31
CA CYS A 295 -17.42 7.99 -13.49
C CYS A 295 -17.90 9.40 -13.82
N ASP A 296 -18.48 9.61 -15.01
CA ASP A 296 -19.16 10.84 -15.35
C ASP A 296 -20.58 10.83 -14.75
N PRO A 297 -21.03 11.91 -14.08
CA PRO A 297 -22.39 12.02 -13.56
C PRO A 297 -23.50 11.79 -14.62
N GLU A 298 -23.22 12.10 -15.88
CA GLU A 298 -24.13 11.87 -17.02
C GLU A 298 -23.96 10.45 -17.63
N GLY A 299 -23.03 9.65 -17.10
CA GLY A 299 -22.75 8.30 -17.59
C GLY A 299 -23.88 7.33 -17.29
N SER A 300 -24.16 6.42 -18.24
CA SER A 300 -25.29 5.48 -18.16
C SER A 300 -25.20 4.49 -17.00
N HIS A 301 -24.00 4.26 -16.46
CA HIS A 301 -23.71 3.36 -15.33
C HIS A 301 -23.15 4.09 -14.10
N TYR A 302 -23.29 5.42 -14.03
CA TYR A 302 -22.85 6.19 -12.89
C TYR A 302 -23.41 5.69 -11.53
N PRO A 303 -24.67 5.22 -11.43
CA PRO A 303 -25.19 4.60 -10.20
C PRO A 303 -24.56 3.26 -9.84
N ASP A 304 -23.88 2.60 -10.76
CA ASP A 304 -23.29 1.27 -10.56
C ASP A 304 -21.79 1.32 -10.18
N ARG A 305 -21.20 2.53 -10.07
CA ARG A 305 -19.82 2.69 -9.59
C ARG A 305 -19.71 2.25 -8.14
N ILE A 306 -18.52 1.89 -7.69
CA ILE A 306 -18.29 1.50 -6.29
C ILE A 306 -17.66 2.61 -5.45
N LEU A 307 -16.87 3.48 -6.07
CA LEU A 307 -16.27 4.65 -5.47
C LEU A 307 -16.54 5.88 -6.34
N SER A 308 -16.67 7.05 -5.73
CA SER A 308 -16.79 8.28 -6.50
C SER A 308 -15.47 8.63 -7.19
N LYS A 309 -14.35 8.28 -6.55
CA LYS A 309 -13.00 8.51 -7.08
C LYS A 309 -11.97 7.65 -6.37
N THR A 310 -11.02 7.12 -7.12
CA THR A 310 -9.82 6.48 -6.61
C THR A 310 -8.59 7.25 -7.11
N SER A 311 -7.92 7.98 -6.24
CA SER A 311 -6.71 8.72 -6.61
C SER A 311 -5.49 7.83 -6.38
N ILE A 312 -4.87 7.33 -7.44
CA ILE A 312 -3.66 6.50 -7.39
C ILE A 312 -2.44 7.42 -7.48
N ILE A 313 -1.66 7.49 -6.41
CA ILE A 313 -0.40 8.22 -6.33
C ILE A 313 0.72 7.17 -6.37
N ALA A 314 1.35 7.02 -7.55
CA ALA A 314 2.32 5.98 -7.83
C ALA A 314 3.74 6.51 -7.71
N PHE A 315 4.48 6.07 -6.68
CA PHE A 315 5.90 6.39 -6.50
C PHE A 315 6.78 5.34 -7.17
N SER A 316 7.73 5.79 -7.97
CA SER A 316 8.74 4.95 -8.59
C SER A 316 10.12 5.61 -8.55
N ASP A 317 11.14 4.86 -8.16
CA ASP A 317 12.55 5.27 -8.30
C ASP A 317 13.06 4.72 -9.64
N PRO A 318 13.63 5.53 -10.52
CA PRO A 318 14.21 5.04 -11.79
C PRO A 318 15.32 4.00 -11.62
N ASN A 319 15.90 3.86 -10.43
CA ASN A 319 16.92 2.84 -10.12
C ASN A 319 16.35 1.61 -9.41
N ASP A 320 15.06 1.61 -9.11
CA ASP A 320 14.35 0.43 -8.61
C ASP A 320 14.00 -0.48 -9.78
N LEU A 321 14.58 -1.66 -9.82
CA LEU A 321 14.41 -2.63 -10.92
C LEU A 321 12.98 -3.18 -11.03
N LEU A 322 12.14 -2.96 -10.02
CA LEU A 322 10.81 -3.54 -9.91
C LEU A 322 9.70 -2.50 -9.90
N SER A 323 10.00 -1.19 -9.82
CA SER A 323 8.97 -0.15 -9.82
C SER A 323 8.83 0.51 -11.19
N TYR A 324 7.60 0.93 -11.49
CA TYR A 324 7.24 1.49 -12.78
C TYR A 324 6.25 2.64 -12.60
N ALA A 325 6.43 3.71 -13.37
CA ALA A 325 5.37 4.69 -13.57
C ALA A 325 4.19 4.03 -14.30
N ILE A 326 2.99 4.46 -14.01
CA ILE A 326 1.77 3.95 -14.65
C ILE A 326 1.61 4.66 -16.00
N PRO A 327 1.62 3.94 -17.14
CA PRO A 327 1.50 4.56 -18.45
C PRO A 327 0.13 5.21 -18.67
N GLN A 328 0.08 6.17 -19.58
CA GLN A 328 -1.19 6.72 -20.08
C GLN A 328 -2.09 5.61 -20.63
N GLY A 329 -3.40 5.71 -20.42
CA GLY A 329 -4.35 4.69 -20.84
C GLY A 329 -4.33 3.38 -20.04
N PHE A 330 -3.40 3.22 -19.07
CA PHE A 330 -3.34 2.01 -18.24
C PHE A 330 -4.63 1.79 -17.44
N VAL A 331 -5.14 2.86 -16.83
CA VAL A 331 -6.39 2.81 -16.03
C VAL A 331 -7.54 2.32 -16.89
N GLU A 332 -7.74 2.95 -18.06
CA GLU A 332 -8.82 2.62 -18.99
C GLU A 332 -8.77 1.16 -19.44
N LYS A 333 -7.57 0.65 -19.73
CA LYS A 333 -7.37 -0.68 -20.30
C LYS A 333 -7.34 -1.81 -19.25
N TYR A 334 -6.81 -1.55 -18.05
CA TYR A 334 -6.41 -2.61 -17.11
C TYR A 334 -7.07 -2.55 -15.75
N LEU A 335 -7.76 -1.44 -15.41
CA LEU A 335 -8.46 -1.33 -14.14
C LEU A 335 -9.98 -1.43 -14.35
N ASP A 336 -10.66 -1.86 -13.29
CA ASP A 336 -12.12 -1.90 -13.27
C ASP A 336 -12.68 -0.47 -13.27
N SER A 337 -13.50 -0.17 -14.28
CA SER A 337 -14.07 1.17 -14.48
C SER A 337 -14.94 1.65 -13.32
N ARG A 338 -15.50 0.74 -12.52
CA ARG A 338 -16.31 1.07 -11.33
C ARG A 338 -15.51 1.74 -10.20
N LEU A 339 -14.17 1.67 -10.25
CA LEU A 339 -13.30 2.29 -9.25
C LEU A 339 -13.08 3.80 -9.50
N CYS A 340 -13.41 4.30 -10.67
CA CYS A 340 -13.18 5.69 -11.07
C CYS A 340 -11.76 6.17 -10.78
N ALA A 341 -10.77 5.40 -11.23
CA ALA A 341 -9.38 5.62 -10.91
C ALA A 341 -8.76 6.74 -11.76
N GLU A 342 -7.97 7.60 -11.10
CA GLU A 342 -7.10 8.59 -11.72
C GLU A 342 -5.67 8.40 -11.19
N VAL A 343 -4.66 8.71 -12.01
CA VAL A 343 -3.25 8.47 -11.68
C VAL A 343 -2.46 9.76 -11.61
N THR A 344 -1.62 9.87 -10.59
CA THR A 344 -0.49 10.80 -10.51
C THR A 344 0.78 10.00 -10.28
N ASN A 345 1.71 10.08 -11.22
CA ASN A 345 3.02 9.45 -11.10
C ASN A 345 4.00 10.39 -10.41
N ILE A 346 4.83 9.82 -9.53
CA ILE A 346 5.92 10.53 -8.85
C ILE A 346 7.21 9.74 -9.06
N ASN A 347 8.04 10.22 -9.99
CA ASN A 347 9.38 9.69 -10.21
C ASN A 347 10.32 10.32 -9.19
N ILE A 348 10.81 9.52 -8.26
CA ILE A 348 11.57 10.01 -7.11
C ILE A 348 12.76 9.10 -6.78
N ASN A 349 13.99 9.63 -6.88
CA ASN A 349 15.16 8.88 -6.44
C ASN A 349 15.21 8.80 -4.92
N VAL A 350 14.81 7.67 -4.34
CA VAL A 350 14.97 7.40 -2.90
C VAL A 350 16.38 6.91 -2.59
N ALA A 351 16.98 6.11 -3.49
CA ALA A 351 18.38 5.74 -3.41
C ALA A 351 19.30 6.89 -3.83
N LYS A 352 20.48 6.94 -3.22
CA LYS A 352 21.53 7.88 -3.62
C LYS A 352 22.23 7.35 -4.87
N ILE A 353 22.48 8.28 -5.80
CA ILE A 353 23.30 8.01 -6.98
C ILE A 353 24.74 8.46 -6.69
N PHE A 354 25.71 7.61 -6.95
CA PHE A 354 27.11 7.89 -6.75
C PHE A 354 27.93 7.53 -7.99
N ASP A 355 29.07 8.21 -8.20
CA ASP A 355 30.01 7.85 -9.23
C ASP A 355 31.00 6.81 -8.70
N ALA A 356 30.97 5.61 -9.25
CA ALA A 356 31.84 4.53 -8.83
C ALA A 356 33.18 4.62 -9.56
N PHE A 357 34.14 5.29 -8.97
CA PHE A 357 35.53 5.36 -9.47
C PHE A 357 35.67 5.86 -10.92
N GLY A 358 34.79 6.75 -11.39
CA GLY A 358 34.78 7.22 -12.77
C GLY A 358 34.26 6.19 -13.79
N LEU A 359 33.69 5.07 -13.33
CA LEU A 359 33.11 4.02 -14.18
C LEU A 359 31.64 4.26 -14.53
N GLY A 360 31.07 5.36 -14.04
CA GLY A 360 29.69 5.72 -14.27
C GLY A 360 28.86 5.82 -12.97
N LYS A 361 27.66 6.33 -13.13
CA LYS A 361 26.72 6.51 -12.01
C LYS A 361 26.06 5.21 -11.63
N LEU A 362 26.12 4.85 -10.35
CA LEU A 362 25.50 3.68 -9.77
C LEU A 362 24.52 4.10 -8.66
N ALA A 363 23.47 3.32 -8.48
CA ALA A 363 22.58 3.37 -7.32
C ALA A 363 22.38 1.96 -6.77
N ASN A 364 22.12 1.85 -5.46
CA ASN A 364 21.80 0.56 -4.87
C ASN A 364 20.33 0.19 -5.20
N PRO A 365 20.07 -0.84 -6.01
CA PRO A 365 18.71 -1.17 -6.43
C PRO A 365 17.83 -1.66 -5.26
N LEU A 366 18.43 -2.25 -4.21
CA LEU A 366 17.69 -2.63 -3.01
C LEU A 366 17.25 -1.39 -2.21
N GLU A 367 18.14 -0.41 -2.04
CA GLU A 367 17.79 0.87 -1.41
C GLU A 367 16.72 1.60 -2.22
N ALA A 368 16.82 1.59 -3.56
CA ALA A 368 15.82 2.15 -4.45
C ALA A 368 14.45 1.47 -4.29
N HIS A 369 14.41 0.16 -3.97
CA HIS A 369 13.17 -0.58 -3.78
C HIS A 369 12.53 -0.38 -2.41
N ILE A 370 13.33 -0.30 -1.33
CA ILE A 370 12.81 -0.27 0.05
C ILE A 370 12.89 1.11 0.72
N GLY A 371 13.56 2.10 0.11
CA GLY A 371 13.87 3.38 0.76
C GLY A 371 12.71 4.36 0.85
N TYR A 372 11.56 4.07 0.25
CA TYR A 372 10.41 4.99 0.20
C TYR A 372 9.85 5.32 1.58
N ASP A 373 9.77 4.34 2.47
CA ASP A 373 9.24 4.46 3.84
C ASP A 373 10.10 5.39 4.72
N THR A 374 11.33 5.61 4.32
CA THR A 374 12.29 6.45 5.04
C THR A 374 12.57 7.80 4.36
N ASP A 375 12.23 7.96 3.08
CA ASP A 375 12.46 9.22 2.36
C ASP A 375 11.49 10.32 2.84
N LYS A 376 12.06 11.43 3.30
CA LYS A 376 11.28 12.55 3.85
C LYS A 376 10.34 13.18 2.83
N ARG A 377 10.67 13.12 1.52
CA ARG A 377 9.84 13.68 0.45
C ARG A 377 8.62 12.78 0.22
N VAL A 378 8.80 11.45 0.18
CA VAL A 378 7.69 10.49 0.08
C VAL A 378 6.74 10.67 1.25
N VAL A 379 7.26 10.69 2.48
CA VAL A 379 6.43 10.89 3.70
C VAL A 379 5.70 12.24 3.64
N ALA A 380 6.37 13.31 3.19
CA ALA A 380 5.74 14.64 3.10
C ALA A 380 4.66 14.70 2.01
N LEU A 381 4.85 14.02 0.87
CA LEU A 381 3.85 13.91 -0.19
C LEU A 381 2.62 13.12 0.28
N ILE A 382 2.82 12.03 1.00
CA ILE A 382 1.70 11.26 1.59
C ILE A 382 0.97 12.10 2.66
N ALA A 383 1.72 12.79 3.52
CA ALA A 383 1.13 13.58 4.59
C ALA A 383 0.41 14.83 4.10
N LYS A 384 0.99 15.57 3.13
CA LYS A 384 0.59 16.94 2.79
C LYS A 384 0.21 17.15 1.32
N GLY A 385 0.47 16.15 0.46
CA GLY A 385 0.19 16.24 -0.97
C GLY A 385 1.11 17.21 -1.73
N ILE A 386 0.67 17.56 -2.94
CA ILE A 386 1.33 18.53 -3.81
C ILE A 386 0.30 19.32 -4.63
N GLY A 387 0.62 20.62 -4.89
CA GLY A 387 -0.25 21.50 -5.65
C GLY A 387 -1.49 21.99 -4.86
N ASN A 388 -1.39 22.04 -3.53
CA ASN A 388 -2.41 22.51 -2.60
C ASN A 388 -1.79 23.37 -1.49
N ASP A 389 -2.63 23.99 -0.65
CA ASP A 389 -2.21 24.91 0.41
C ASP A 389 -1.41 24.23 1.54
N HIS A 390 -1.53 22.92 1.70
CA HIS A 390 -0.80 22.13 2.69
C HIS A 390 0.57 21.67 2.19
N THR A 391 0.88 21.84 0.91
CA THR A 391 2.14 21.40 0.30
C THR A 391 3.34 21.95 1.07
N SER A 392 4.18 21.05 1.57
CA SER A 392 5.34 21.46 2.38
C SER A 392 6.36 22.24 1.56
N GLY A 393 7.02 23.23 2.18
CA GLY A 393 8.07 24.02 1.51
C GLY A 393 9.25 23.19 1.00
N MET A 394 9.47 22.00 1.57
CA MET A 394 10.45 21.05 1.05
C MET A 394 10.01 20.48 -0.30
N ILE A 395 8.76 20.07 -0.44
CA ILE A 395 8.20 19.54 -1.68
C ILE A 395 8.17 20.63 -2.76
N GLN A 396 7.71 21.84 -2.43
CA GLN A 396 7.71 22.97 -3.38
C GLN A 396 9.11 23.26 -3.96
N LYS A 397 10.17 23.06 -3.16
CA LYS A 397 11.56 23.31 -3.59
C LYS A 397 12.21 22.12 -4.30
N ARG A 398 11.75 20.91 -4.09
CA ARG A 398 12.41 19.67 -4.49
C ARG A 398 11.70 18.88 -5.57
N CYS A 399 10.40 19.08 -5.74
CA CYS A 399 9.60 18.38 -6.73
C CYS A 399 9.14 19.35 -7.82
N SER A 400 9.28 18.96 -9.07
CA SER A 400 8.86 19.71 -10.24
C SER A 400 7.76 18.96 -10.99
N TRP A 401 6.87 19.72 -11.61
CA TRP A 401 5.89 19.15 -12.54
C TRP A 401 6.57 18.90 -13.89
N THR A 402 6.27 17.74 -14.47
CA THR A 402 6.66 17.40 -15.84
C THR A 402 5.40 17.20 -16.69
N GLU A 403 5.47 17.67 -17.92
CA GLU A 403 4.42 17.35 -18.90
C GLU A 403 4.50 15.87 -19.27
N THR A 404 3.34 15.25 -19.51
CA THR A 404 3.30 13.91 -20.11
C THR A 404 3.91 13.99 -21.51
N ILE A 405 4.95 13.21 -21.74
CA ILE A 405 5.43 12.96 -23.10
C ILE A 405 4.46 11.93 -23.69
N ASP A 406 3.69 12.34 -24.69
CA ASP A 406 2.79 11.47 -25.45
C ASP A 406 3.54 10.41 -26.24
#